data_64ffd23b1dd1cf9229a526825c6b02de
#
_entry.id   64ffd23b1dd1cf9229a526825c6b02de
#
_cell.length_a   1.000
_cell.length_b   1.000
_cell.length_c   1.000
_cell.angle_alpha   90.00
_cell.angle_beta   90.00
_cell.angle_gamma   90.00
#
_symmetry.space_group_name_H-M   'P 1'
#
loop_
_entity.id
_entity.type
_entity.pdbx_description
1 polymer ?
#
loop_
_entity_poly.entity_id
_entity_poly.type
_entity_poly.pdbx_seq_one_letter_code
_entity_poly.pdbx_strand_id
1 'polypeptide(L)'
;MVSVVCNNSMMQGIVDQNCEATIRLVVGNVDSQRQMIDAVIDTGFTGFLTLPSSVLADLNLRAYRREEGILGDGSTCIFDVYRGLVIWDGELRRIDINESDTEPLVGMGLLYGYRMQLDVIEGGTVTIQALSSLS
;
A
#
# COMPACT_ATOMS: atom_id res chain seq x y z
N MET A 1 22.35 19.32 -21.99
CA MET A 1 21.57 19.01 -21.92
C MET A 1 21.16 18.36 -20.93
N VAL A 2 20.57 18.26 -20.55
CA VAL A 2 20.19 17.72 -19.66
C VAL A 2 19.39 16.84 -19.65
N SER A 3 19.51 16.16 -19.29
CA SER A 3 18.82 15.31 -19.31
C SER A 3 17.89 15.28 -18.50
N VAL A 4 16.98 15.12 -18.86
CA VAL A 4 16.05 15.03 -18.21
C VAL A 4 15.88 13.86 -17.61
N VAL A 5 15.74 13.77 -16.68
CA VAL A 5 15.51 12.80 -16.08
C VAL A 5 14.36 12.23 -16.23
N CYS A 6 14.23 11.26 -16.66
CA CYS A 6 13.17 10.74 -16.76
C CYS A 6 12.75 10.21 -15.65
N ASN A 7 11.84 10.37 -15.32
CA ASN A 7 11.34 9.95 -14.29
C ASN A 7 10.75 8.75 -14.40
N ASN A 8 11.22 7.84 -14.94
CA ASN A 8 10.67 6.68 -15.02
C ASN A 8 10.96 5.91 -13.82
N SER A 9 10.82 6.45 -12.69
CA SER A 9 11.03 5.73 -11.52
C SER A 9 10.05 4.59 -11.51
N MET A 10 10.47 3.41 -11.22
CA MET A 10 9.64 2.27 -11.06
C MET A 10 9.83 1.73 -9.67
N MET A 11 8.75 1.37 -9.05
CA MET A 11 8.83 0.59 -7.82
C MET A 11 8.89 -0.87 -8.20
N GLN A 12 9.67 -1.63 -7.47
CA GLN A 12 9.85 -3.03 -7.76
C GLN A 12 9.57 -3.87 -6.53
N GLY A 13 8.98 -5.02 -6.76
CA GLY A 13 8.75 -6.01 -5.73
C GLY A 13 9.01 -7.39 -6.30
N ILE A 14 8.50 -8.40 -5.62
CA ILE A 14 8.78 -9.76 -5.97
C ILE A 14 7.55 -10.63 -5.74
N VAL A 15 7.35 -11.63 -6.57
CA VAL A 15 6.35 -12.65 -6.33
C VAL A 15 6.96 -13.69 -5.40
N ASP A 16 6.31 -13.94 -4.28
CA ASP A 16 6.87 -14.81 -3.26
C ASP A 16 6.50 -16.28 -3.49
N GLN A 17 6.93 -17.13 -2.56
CA GLN A 17 6.70 -18.56 -2.71
C GLN A 17 5.24 -18.95 -2.55
N ASN A 18 4.40 -18.06 -2.04
CA ASN A 18 2.97 -18.30 -1.92
C ASN A 18 2.20 -17.75 -3.13
N CYS A 19 2.93 -17.40 -4.18
CA CYS A 19 2.35 -16.85 -5.41
C CYS A 19 1.65 -15.53 -5.14
N GLU A 20 2.19 -14.72 -4.23
CA GLU A 20 1.65 -13.40 -3.93
C GLU A 20 2.60 -12.33 -4.40
N ALA A 21 2.08 -11.30 -5.06
CA ALA A 21 2.90 -10.16 -5.46
C ALA A 21 3.13 -9.29 -4.23
N THR A 22 4.37 -9.01 -3.89
CA THR A 22 4.70 -8.23 -2.69
C THR A 22 5.55 -7.03 -3.05
N ILE A 23 5.47 -6.01 -2.21
CA ILE A 23 6.29 -4.83 -2.37
C ILE A 23 6.70 -4.34 -0.98
N ARG A 24 7.90 -3.82 -0.88
CA ARG A 24 8.41 -3.30 0.39
C ARG A 24 8.16 -1.79 0.44
N LEU A 25 7.57 -1.34 1.51
CA LEU A 25 7.20 0.07 1.67
C LEU A 25 7.69 0.59 3.00
N VAL A 26 7.92 1.89 3.07
CA VAL A 26 8.17 2.59 4.32
C VAL A 26 6.87 3.27 4.73
N VAL A 27 6.40 2.98 5.92
CA VAL A 27 5.20 3.59 6.46
C VAL A 27 5.57 4.37 7.72
N GLY A 28 4.78 5.32 8.10
CA GLY A 28 5.14 6.14 9.24
C GLY A 28 4.04 7.05 9.72
N ASN A 29 4.47 7.85 10.67
CA ASN A 29 3.65 8.84 11.32
C ASN A 29 4.28 10.20 11.07
N VAL A 30 3.48 11.25 11.20
CA VAL A 30 3.97 12.63 11.06
C VAL A 30 5.09 12.94 12.04
N ASP A 31 5.19 12.23 13.16
CA ASP A 31 6.22 12.47 14.15
C ASP A 31 7.51 11.74 13.84
N SER A 32 7.70 11.38 12.62
CA SER A 32 8.92 10.80 12.12
C SER A 32 9.18 9.36 12.51
N GLN A 33 8.28 8.69 13.17
CA GLN A 33 8.44 7.27 13.36
C GLN A 33 8.17 6.58 12.04
N ARG A 34 9.05 5.69 11.64
CA ARG A 34 8.94 5.00 10.36
C ARG A 34 9.29 3.54 10.51
N GLN A 35 8.71 2.72 9.67
CA GLN A 35 8.95 1.29 9.70
C GLN A 35 8.85 0.75 8.28
N MET A 36 9.70 -0.20 7.95
CA MET A 36 9.66 -0.85 6.66
C MET A 36 8.76 -2.07 6.78
N ILE A 37 7.89 -2.26 5.82
CA ILE A 37 6.98 -3.40 5.82
C ILE A 37 6.98 -4.06 4.46
N ASP A 38 6.67 -5.33 4.42
CA ASP A 38 6.41 -6.04 3.17
C ASP A 38 4.89 -6.19 3.06
N ALA A 39 4.34 -5.73 1.99
CA ALA A 39 2.89 -5.76 1.77
C ALA A 39 2.54 -6.61 0.56
N VAL A 40 1.42 -7.28 0.63
CA VAL A 40 0.89 -8.05 -0.49
C VAL A 40 0.00 -7.12 -1.30
N ILE A 41 0.14 -7.15 -2.61
CA ILE A 41 -0.69 -6.36 -3.49
C ILE A 41 -2.01 -7.10 -3.70
N ASP A 42 -3.10 -6.44 -3.36
CA ASP A 42 -4.43 -7.05 -3.42
C ASP A 42 -5.34 -6.17 -4.27
N THR A 43 -5.54 -6.56 -5.51
CA THR A 43 -6.37 -5.78 -6.43
C THR A 43 -7.85 -5.87 -6.10
N GLY A 44 -8.23 -6.76 -5.19
CA GLY A 44 -9.61 -6.82 -4.71
C GLY A 44 -9.90 -5.84 -3.58
N PHE A 45 -8.87 -5.20 -3.05
CA PHE A 45 -9.01 -4.21 -2.00
C PHE A 45 -9.02 -2.83 -2.65
N THR A 46 -10.06 -2.05 -2.43
CA THR A 46 -10.18 -0.74 -3.09
C THR A 46 -9.61 0.41 -2.25
N GLY A 47 -9.22 0.15 -1.02
CA GLY A 47 -8.57 1.17 -0.18
C GLY A 47 -7.11 1.36 -0.53
N PHE A 48 -6.38 1.98 0.39
CA PHE A 48 -4.98 2.30 0.13
C PHE A 48 -4.05 1.25 0.74
N LEU A 49 -4.15 1.03 2.03
CA LEU A 49 -3.22 0.17 2.74
C LEU A 49 -3.89 -0.40 3.98
N THR A 50 -3.58 -1.65 4.31
CA THR A 50 -3.94 -2.20 5.61
C THR A 50 -2.67 -2.47 6.39
N LEU A 51 -2.73 -2.34 7.69
CA LEU A 51 -1.61 -2.68 8.56
C LEU A 51 -2.16 -3.48 9.75
N PRO A 52 -1.38 -4.43 10.27
CA PRO A 52 -1.79 -5.13 11.47
C PRO A 52 -1.75 -4.21 12.69
N SER A 53 -2.51 -4.55 13.70
CA SER A 53 -2.62 -3.70 14.89
C SER A 53 -1.26 -3.45 15.55
N SER A 54 -0.36 -4.43 15.49
CA SER A 54 0.96 -4.24 16.08
C SER A 54 1.74 -3.11 15.40
N VAL A 55 1.63 -2.99 14.09
CA VAL A 55 2.32 -1.93 13.36
C VAL A 55 1.65 -0.59 13.63
N LEU A 56 0.32 -0.56 13.67
CA LEU A 56 -0.40 0.67 13.99
C LEU A 56 0.02 1.19 15.37
N ALA A 57 0.16 0.29 16.32
CA ALA A 57 0.59 0.66 17.67
C ALA A 57 2.04 1.11 17.69
N ASP A 58 2.93 0.39 17.02
CA ASP A 58 4.35 0.73 16.99
C ASP A 58 4.56 2.12 16.37
N LEU A 59 3.76 2.49 15.40
CA LEU A 59 3.86 3.77 14.76
C LEU A 59 3.04 4.84 15.47
N ASN A 60 2.30 4.46 16.51
CA ASN A 60 1.46 5.37 17.27
C ASN A 60 0.48 6.11 16.36
N LEU A 61 -0.09 5.38 15.39
CA LEU A 61 -1.10 5.96 14.52
C LEU A 61 -2.43 6.05 15.24
N ARG A 62 -3.22 7.05 14.89
CA ARG A 62 -4.49 7.27 15.56
C ARG A 62 -5.63 7.12 14.59
N ALA A 63 -6.69 6.51 15.08
CA ALA A 63 -7.93 6.48 14.33
C ALA A 63 -8.50 7.89 14.26
N TYR A 64 -8.93 8.28 13.09
CA TYR A 64 -9.51 9.61 12.95
C TYR A 64 -10.95 9.58 12.51
N ARG A 65 -11.46 8.43 12.13
CA ARG A 65 -12.88 8.28 11.83
C ARG A 65 -13.25 6.82 11.88
N ARG A 66 -14.54 6.55 11.84
CA ARG A 66 -15.09 5.20 11.78
C ARG A 66 -15.86 5.03 10.50
N GLU A 67 -15.84 3.83 9.98
CA GLU A 67 -16.60 3.48 8.79
C GLU A 67 -17.38 2.23 9.03
N GLU A 68 -18.52 2.12 8.35
CA GLU A 68 -19.35 0.95 8.42
C GLU A 68 -19.11 0.12 7.17
N GLY A 69 -18.88 -1.14 7.33
CA GLY A 69 -18.67 -2.05 6.22
C GLY A 69 -19.67 -3.17 6.25
N ILE A 70 -19.91 -3.77 5.09
CA ILE A 70 -20.80 -4.90 4.96
C ILE A 70 -19.95 -6.13 4.76
N LEU A 71 -20.16 -7.13 5.61
CA LEU A 71 -19.43 -8.38 5.51
C LEU A 71 -20.07 -9.31 4.49
N GLY A 72 -19.35 -10.37 4.14
CA GLY A 72 -19.83 -11.29 3.12
C GLY A 72 -21.15 -11.97 3.46
N ASP A 73 -21.48 -12.08 4.76
CA ASP A 73 -22.74 -12.68 5.19
C ASP A 73 -23.90 -11.65 5.27
N GLY A 74 -23.64 -10.42 4.86
CA GLY A 74 -24.65 -9.36 4.88
C GLY A 74 -24.70 -8.58 6.18
N SER A 75 -23.98 -8.99 7.20
CA SER A 75 -23.95 -8.22 8.44
C SER A 75 -23.08 -7.00 8.28
N THR A 76 -23.22 -6.02 9.17
CA THR A 76 -22.40 -4.83 9.14
C THR A 76 -21.41 -4.86 10.29
N CYS A 77 -20.31 -4.19 10.09
CA CYS A 77 -19.34 -3.98 11.16
C CYS A 77 -18.87 -2.54 11.11
N ILE A 78 -18.37 -2.07 12.24
CA ILE A 78 -17.82 -0.71 12.32
C ILE A 78 -16.34 -0.88 12.54
N PHE A 79 -15.53 -0.17 11.78
CA PHE A 79 -14.09 -0.25 11.94
C PHE A 79 -13.48 1.14 11.92
N ASP A 80 -12.34 1.24 12.58
CA ASP A 80 -11.62 2.50 12.67
C ASP A 80 -10.76 2.68 11.44
N VAL A 81 -10.66 3.93 10.98
CA VAL A 81 -9.76 4.31 9.89
C VAL A 81 -8.66 5.17 10.49
N TYR A 82 -7.44 4.79 10.20
CA TYR A 82 -6.26 5.50 10.70
C TYR A 82 -5.69 6.35 9.58
N ARG A 83 -4.92 7.33 9.94
CA ARG A 83 -4.20 8.13 8.95
C ARG A 83 -2.72 8.02 9.20
N GLY A 84 -1.98 7.69 8.17
CA GLY A 84 -0.54 7.58 8.27
C GLY A 84 0.13 8.04 7.00
N LEU A 85 1.43 7.85 6.96
CA LEU A 85 2.24 8.23 5.81
C LEU A 85 2.82 6.99 5.18
N VAL A 86 2.97 7.03 3.87
CA VAL A 86 3.67 6.00 3.13
C VAL A 86 4.58 6.68 2.13
N ILE A 87 5.75 6.13 1.90
CA ILE A 87 6.58 6.57 0.80
C ILE A 87 6.17 5.75 -0.40
N TRP A 88 5.61 6.42 -1.39
CA TRP A 88 5.08 5.78 -2.58
C TRP A 88 5.67 6.49 -3.81
N ASP A 89 6.40 5.72 -4.60
CA ASP A 89 7.06 6.27 -5.80
C ASP A 89 7.97 7.45 -5.43
N GLY A 90 8.69 7.30 -4.32
CA GLY A 90 9.63 8.31 -3.87
C GLY A 90 9.03 9.51 -3.17
N GLU A 91 7.71 9.55 -3.01
CA GLU A 91 7.07 10.68 -2.38
C GLU A 91 6.30 10.29 -1.15
N LEU A 92 6.28 11.19 -0.19
CA LEU A 92 5.56 10.98 1.04
C LEU A 92 4.10 11.29 0.81
N ARG A 93 3.25 10.34 1.04
CA ARG A 93 1.80 10.51 0.86
C ARG A 93 1.09 10.23 2.18
N ARG A 94 0.12 11.06 2.49
CA ARG A 94 -0.76 10.84 3.63
C ARG A 94 -1.96 10.03 3.14
N ILE A 95 -2.22 8.90 3.75
CA ILE A 95 -3.26 8.00 3.28
C ILE A 95 -4.09 7.49 4.44
N ASP A 96 -5.27 6.98 4.10
CA ASP A 96 -6.09 6.26 5.04
C ASP A 96 -5.56 4.84 5.14
N ILE A 97 -5.55 4.32 6.34
CA ILE A 97 -5.04 2.99 6.64
C ILE A 97 -6.10 2.25 7.43
N ASN A 98 -6.39 1.03 7.01
CA ASN A 98 -7.32 0.18 7.72
C ASN A 98 -6.54 -0.87 8.51
N GLU A 99 -7.11 -1.30 9.61
CA GLU A 99 -6.49 -2.36 10.39
C GLU A 99 -6.82 -3.70 9.76
N SER A 100 -5.88 -4.61 9.78
CA SER A 100 -6.06 -5.95 9.25
C SER A 100 -5.48 -6.94 10.23
N ASP A 101 -6.07 -8.13 10.30
CA ASP A 101 -5.54 -9.17 11.16
C ASP A 101 -4.46 -9.98 10.45
N THR A 102 -4.23 -9.72 9.21
CA THR A 102 -3.26 -10.47 8.42
C THR A 102 -2.13 -9.57 7.99
N GLU A 103 -1.37 -9.99 7.00
CA GLU A 103 -0.27 -9.19 6.51
C GLU A 103 -0.74 -7.89 5.90
N PRO A 104 0.10 -6.90 5.80
CA PRO A 104 -0.25 -5.65 5.15
C PRO A 104 -0.68 -5.87 3.71
N LEU A 105 -1.69 -5.12 3.29
CA LEU A 105 -2.19 -5.18 1.91
C LEU A 105 -2.11 -3.81 1.26
N VAL A 106 -1.69 -3.78 0.01
CA VAL A 106 -1.75 -2.59 -0.83
C VAL A 106 -2.95 -2.72 -1.73
N GLY A 107 -3.80 -1.74 -1.73
CA GLY A 107 -5.02 -1.75 -2.52
C GLY A 107 -4.98 -0.87 -3.73
N MET A 108 -6.06 -0.90 -4.47
CA MET A 108 -6.18 -0.16 -5.73
C MET A 108 -6.11 1.34 -5.52
N GLY A 109 -6.40 1.82 -4.31
CA GLY A 109 -6.27 3.24 -4.02
C GLY A 109 -4.85 3.76 -4.17
N LEU A 110 -3.85 2.96 -3.75
CA LEU A 110 -2.45 3.34 -3.97
C LEU A 110 -2.03 3.10 -5.41
N LEU A 111 -2.57 2.07 -6.05
CA LEU A 111 -2.17 1.72 -7.41
C LEU A 111 -2.80 2.63 -8.46
N TYR A 112 -3.77 3.42 -8.07
CA TYR A 112 -4.47 4.28 -9.03
C TYR A 112 -3.48 5.22 -9.71
N GLY A 113 -3.50 5.21 -11.02
CA GLY A 113 -2.58 6.03 -11.81
C GLY A 113 -1.28 5.32 -12.17
N TYR A 114 -1.17 4.05 -11.82
CA TYR A 114 0.04 3.28 -12.06
C TYR A 114 -0.25 2.05 -12.90
N ARG A 115 0.75 1.60 -13.61
CA ARG A 115 0.71 0.35 -14.35
C ARG A 115 1.49 -0.67 -13.55
N MET A 116 0.90 -1.85 -13.36
CA MET A 116 1.58 -2.92 -12.66
C MET A 116 1.80 -4.08 -13.62
N GLN A 117 2.99 -4.63 -13.60
CA GLN A 117 3.32 -5.82 -14.37
C GLN A 117 3.86 -6.87 -13.43
N LEU A 118 3.44 -8.10 -13.64
CA LEU A 118 3.84 -9.21 -12.81
C LEU A 118 4.36 -10.34 -13.67
N ASP A 119 5.52 -10.87 -13.28
CA ASP A 119 5.98 -12.14 -13.81
C ASP A 119 5.61 -13.16 -12.76
N VAL A 120 4.55 -13.91 -12.99
CA VAL A 120 3.95 -14.73 -11.94
C VAL A 120 4.62 -16.09 -11.89
N ILE A 121 5.78 -16.09 -11.31
CA ILE A 121 6.57 -17.27 -10.95
C ILE A 121 7.24 -16.93 -9.62
N GLU A 122 7.67 -17.93 -8.90
CA GLU A 122 8.38 -17.65 -7.65
C GLU A 122 9.65 -16.87 -7.96
N GLY A 123 9.86 -15.77 -7.28
CA GLY A 123 10.97 -14.88 -7.56
C GLY A 123 10.73 -13.94 -8.72
N GLY A 124 9.56 -14.00 -9.35
CA GLY A 124 9.25 -13.12 -10.49
C GLY A 124 9.17 -11.66 -10.06
N THR A 125 9.35 -10.78 -11.02
CA THR A 125 9.42 -9.35 -10.75
C THR A 125 8.03 -8.73 -10.72
N VAL A 126 7.83 -7.84 -9.77
CA VAL A 126 6.68 -6.96 -9.73
C VAL A 126 7.20 -5.58 -10.08
N THR A 127 6.60 -4.92 -11.07
CA THR A 127 6.97 -3.55 -11.38
C THR A 127 5.74 -2.66 -11.34
N ILE A 128 5.87 -1.51 -10.74
CA ILE A 128 4.79 -0.53 -10.63
C ILE A 128 5.35 0.80 -11.12
N GLN A 129 4.76 1.32 -12.18
CA GLN A 129 5.27 2.51 -12.84
C GLN A 129 4.15 3.48 -13.08
N ALA A 130 4.36 4.74 -12.83
CA ALA A 130 3.36 5.76 -13.06
C ALA A 130 2.99 5.78 -14.53
N LEU A 131 1.70 5.87 -14.80
CA LEU A 131 1.24 6.04 -16.17
C LEU A 131 1.64 7.42 -16.62
N SER A 132 2.07 7.54 -17.87
CA SER A 132 2.42 8.83 -18.31
C SER A 132 1.19 9.56 -18.42
N SER A 133 1.31 10.77 -18.21
CA SER A 133 0.31 11.55 -18.09
C SER A 133 -0.54 11.51 -18.97
N LEU A 134 -1.43 11.52 -18.61
CA LEU A 134 -2.35 11.78 -19.19
C LEU A 134 -2.52 13.03 -19.48
N SER A 135 -1.81 13.78 -19.36
CA SER A 135 -2.00 15.13 -19.61
C SER A 135 -2.41 15.44 -20.74
#